data_6d4f372910436a1c531db7393f6dbf53
#
_entry.id   6d4f372910436a1c531db7393f6dbf53
#
_cell.length_a   1.000
_cell.length_b   1.000
_cell.length_c   1.000
_cell.angle_alpha   90.00
_cell.angle_beta   90.00
_cell.angle_gamma   90.00
#
_symmetry.space_group_name_H-M   'P 1'
#
loop_
_entity.id
_entity.type
_entity.pdbx_description
1 polymer ?
#
loop_
_entity_poly.entity_id
_entity_poly.type
_entity_poly.pdbx_seq_one_letter_code
_entity_poly.pdbx_strand_id
1 'polypeptide(L)'
;ACNMCIYDGYLYIGEYNDEEIPLEELMFSQDFGFLARNLEQSVNLYRMSIGSDGSEQMELVVGEATKMFPAGGILCKRSGFGDYENQYFWQSKVFDGKLFLGTFDTSSLLEPLGQFTNGDLLKMSREEWASQIGYLRVLLKLLLNQDKNGDGTLMAADADPDAAIDAAVDAVSDESPELFSFTDAQHDTMRQELQNGVYNAYYSVSTLRQLNELNALLTELTDLVETNDIEGFVALYQKVNDLYASLSGKLPDALKKLYETLVRITELENMKDLCICLRKLSTATRGFGLYAITSEGGKLSLETLTRDGFGDPFNHGLRAFATNDEEGWMVIGTANPFMGTQLWRTNLTKADPMAQFTDVDENSWSYPGIRCCVENGLMSGIGNGLFGPNQPCTRAQI
;
A
#
# COMPACT_ATOMS: atom_id res chain seq x y z
N ALA A 1 7.09 -19.01 -11.75
CA ALA A 1 7.87 -17.78 -12.00
C ALA A 1 6.96 -16.74 -12.67
N CYS A 2 7.00 -15.53 -12.20
CA CYS A 2 6.30 -14.41 -12.84
C CYS A 2 7.17 -13.78 -13.93
N ASN A 3 8.44 -13.60 -13.63
CA ASN A 3 9.38 -12.93 -14.53
C ASN A 3 10.73 -13.62 -14.54
N MET A 4 11.40 -13.60 -15.69
CA MET A 4 12.73 -14.16 -15.88
C MET A 4 13.58 -13.24 -16.75
N CYS A 5 14.85 -13.06 -16.37
CA CYS A 5 15.78 -12.22 -17.09
C CYS A 5 17.22 -12.76 -16.98
N ILE A 6 17.96 -12.71 -18.07
CA ILE A 6 19.40 -13.08 -18.07
C ILE A 6 20.21 -11.83 -17.73
N TYR A 7 21.05 -11.95 -16.70
CA TYR A 7 21.96 -10.90 -16.28
C TYR A 7 23.25 -11.50 -15.73
N ASP A 8 24.40 -10.99 -16.17
CA ASP A 8 25.75 -11.41 -15.75
C ASP A 8 25.97 -12.94 -15.77
N GLY A 9 25.47 -13.60 -16.83
CA GLY A 9 25.60 -15.04 -17.02
C GLY A 9 24.65 -15.92 -16.21
N TYR A 10 23.73 -15.33 -15.43
CA TYR A 10 22.72 -16.03 -14.66
C TYR A 10 21.32 -15.77 -15.20
N LEU A 11 20.45 -16.76 -15.09
CA LEU A 11 19.01 -16.60 -15.24
C LEU A 11 18.41 -16.18 -13.89
N TYR A 12 17.94 -14.95 -13.79
CA TYR A 12 17.18 -14.47 -12.62
C TYR A 12 15.72 -14.85 -12.77
N ILE A 13 15.13 -15.34 -11.69
CA ILE A 13 13.79 -15.90 -11.65
C ILE A 13 13.04 -15.23 -10.49
N GLY A 14 12.04 -14.42 -10.82
CA GLY A 14 11.15 -13.80 -9.84
C GLY A 14 9.95 -14.70 -9.55
N GLU A 15 9.63 -14.86 -8.28
CA GLU A 15 8.41 -15.56 -7.84
C GLU A 15 7.16 -14.74 -8.10
N TYR A 16 6.04 -15.43 -7.99
CA TYR A 16 4.69 -14.92 -7.98
C TYR A 16 3.98 -15.48 -6.75
N ASN A 17 3.45 -14.60 -5.96
CA ASN A 17 2.47 -14.88 -4.93
C ASN A 17 1.30 -13.91 -5.15
N ASP A 18 0.08 -14.35 -4.96
CA ASP A 18 -1.10 -13.57 -5.30
C ASP A 18 -1.93 -13.32 -4.05
N GLU A 19 -1.99 -12.07 -3.65
CA GLU A 19 -2.81 -11.61 -2.53
C GLU A 19 -4.22 -11.22 -2.99
N GLU A 20 -4.45 -11.04 -4.28
CA GLU A 20 -5.78 -10.71 -4.81
C GLU A 20 -6.78 -11.81 -4.47
N ILE A 21 -6.38 -13.09 -4.59
CA ILE A 21 -7.24 -14.22 -4.25
C ILE A 21 -7.64 -14.24 -2.78
N PRO A 22 -6.72 -14.10 -1.80
CA PRO A 22 -7.09 -13.95 -0.39
C PRO A 22 -7.97 -12.74 -0.10
N LEU A 23 -7.77 -11.61 -0.81
CA LEU A 23 -8.62 -10.43 -0.68
C LEU A 23 -10.02 -10.66 -1.24
N GLU A 24 -10.14 -11.32 -2.39
CA GLU A 24 -11.42 -11.72 -2.96
C GLU A 24 -12.16 -12.71 -2.04
N GLU A 25 -11.46 -13.73 -1.55
CA GLU A 25 -12.02 -14.68 -0.58
C GLU A 25 -12.51 -13.97 0.69
N LEU A 26 -11.76 -12.99 1.20
CA LEU A 26 -12.17 -12.19 2.34
C LEU A 26 -13.52 -11.48 2.11
N MET A 27 -13.75 -10.97 0.89
CA MET A 27 -15.01 -10.31 0.55
C MET A 27 -16.22 -11.26 0.56
N PHE A 28 -16.01 -12.54 0.28
CA PHE A 28 -17.07 -13.56 0.22
C PHE A 28 -17.18 -14.39 1.50
N SER A 29 -16.06 -14.88 2.03
CA SER A 29 -16.02 -15.79 3.18
C SER A 29 -15.71 -15.09 4.49
N GLN A 30 -15.07 -13.92 4.44
CA GLN A 30 -14.52 -13.18 5.58
C GLN A 30 -13.49 -13.99 6.39
N ASP A 31 -12.76 -14.88 5.72
CA ASP A 31 -11.65 -15.66 6.29
C ASP A 31 -10.36 -14.83 6.31
N PHE A 32 -10.14 -14.10 7.39
CA PHE A 32 -8.89 -13.35 7.61
C PHE A 32 -7.67 -14.24 7.78
N GLY A 33 -7.86 -15.52 8.15
CA GLY A 33 -6.77 -16.44 8.34
C GLY A 33 -6.03 -16.77 7.05
N PHE A 34 -6.73 -16.82 5.93
CA PHE A 34 -6.11 -17.01 4.63
C PHE A 34 -5.27 -15.78 4.23
N LEU A 35 -5.84 -14.58 4.34
CA LEU A 35 -5.13 -13.33 4.07
C LEU A 35 -3.93 -13.14 5.00
N ALA A 36 -4.09 -13.40 6.31
CA ALA A 36 -3.00 -13.28 7.27
C ALA A 36 -1.80 -14.18 6.93
N ARG A 37 -2.07 -15.43 6.52
CA ARG A 37 -1.02 -16.36 6.08
C ARG A 37 -0.36 -15.92 4.78
N ASN A 38 -1.15 -15.39 3.83
CA ASN A 38 -0.62 -14.90 2.56
C ASN A 38 0.30 -13.70 2.76
N LEU A 39 -0.09 -12.74 3.61
CA LEU A 39 0.72 -11.57 3.97
C LEU A 39 2.05 -11.92 4.66
N GLU A 40 2.25 -13.15 5.11
CA GLU A 40 3.53 -13.65 5.64
C GLU A 40 4.45 -14.22 4.56
N GLN A 41 3.96 -14.38 3.34
CA GLN A 41 4.65 -15.05 2.24
C GLN A 41 4.81 -14.08 1.07
N SER A 42 5.81 -13.24 1.13
CA SER A 42 6.19 -12.41 -0.02
C SER A 42 7.06 -13.18 -1.01
N VAL A 43 7.43 -12.52 -2.10
CA VAL A 43 8.15 -13.15 -3.20
C VAL A 43 9.66 -13.21 -2.99
N ASN A 44 10.25 -14.29 -3.49
CA ASN A 44 11.68 -14.48 -3.51
C ASN A 44 12.26 -14.23 -4.92
N LEU A 45 13.52 -13.85 -4.96
CA LEU A 45 14.29 -13.75 -6.17
C LEU A 45 15.38 -14.81 -6.15
N TYR A 46 15.40 -15.65 -7.17
CA TYR A 46 16.45 -16.65 -7.38
C TYR A 46 17.33 -16.27 -8.57
N ARG A 47 18.51 -16.84 -8.64
CA ARG A 47 19.30 -16.90 -9.86
C ARG A 47 19.81 -18.31 -10.10
N MET A 48 19.92 -18.69 -11.37
CA MET A 48 20.36 -20.02 -11.80
C MET A 48 21.50 -19.88 -12.81
N SER A 49 22.50 -20.74 -12.67
CA SER A 49 23.55 -20.94 -13.66
C SER A 49 23.61 -22.41 -14.06
N ILE A 50 24.20 -22.68 -15.23
CA ILE A 50 24.45 -24.03 -15.75
C ILE A 50 25.93 -24.25 -15.74
N GLY A 51 26.39 -25.26 -15.01
CA GLY A 51 27.78 -25.68 -14.97
C GLY A 51 28.25 -26.25 -16.31
N SER A 52 29.57 -26.35 -16.52
CA SER A 52 30.16 -26.93 -17.73
C SER A 52 29.81 -28.41 -17.92
N ASP A 53 29.38 -29.09 -16.87
CA ASP A 53 28.89 -30.46 -16.87
C ASP A 53 27.38 -30.59 -17.11
N GLY A 54 26.70 -29.47 -17.33
CA GLY A 54 25.26 -29.40 -17.50
C GLY A 54 24.48 -29.40 -16.18
N SER A 55 25.15 -29.36 -15.03
CA SER A 55 24.46 -29.26 -13.72
C SER A 55 23.86 -27.87 -13.51
N GLU A 56 22.64 -27.85 -13.00
CA GLU A 56 21.94 -26.60 -12.61
C GLU A 56 22.34 -26.22 -11.18
N GLN A 57 22.73 -24.95 -11.00
CA GLN A 57 23.04 -24.38 -9.70
C GLN A 57 22.08 -23.23 -9.44
N MET A 58 21.28 -23.36 -8.40
CA MET A 58 20.32 -22.34 -7.99
C MET A 58 20.77 -21.66 -6.70
N GLU A 59 20.69 -20.35 -6.66
CA GLU A 59 20.99 -19.51 -5.51
C GLU A 59 19.80 -18.63 -5.17
N LEU A 60 19.55 -18.41 -3.88
CA LEU A 60 18.58 -17.44 -3.41
C LEU A 60 19.25 -16.06 -3.39
N VAL A 61 18.67 -15.10 -4.10
CA VAL A 61 19.18 -13.71 -4.16
C VAL A 61 18.52 -12.83 -3.11
N VAL A 62 17.18 -12.91 -3.02
CA VAL A 62 16.34 -12.22 -2.03
C VAL A 62 15.38 -13.22 -1.42
N GLY A 63 15.31 -13.30 -0.11
CA GLY A 63 14.43 -14.18 0.63
C GLY A 63 15.05 -14.61 1.98
N GLU A 64 14.22 -15.16 2.84
CA GLU A 64 14.59 -15.71 4.13
C GLU A 64 15.37 -17.03 3.98
N ALA A 65 16.05 -17.40 5.08
CA ALA A 65 16.66 -18.72 5.18
C ALA A 65 15.60 -19.82 5.12
N THR A 66 15.86 -20.81 4.25
CA THR A 66 14.98 -21.97 4.09
C THR A 66 15.78 -23.26 4.26
N LYS A 67 15.09 -24.41 4.29
CA LYS A 67 15.78 -25.71 4.30
C LYS A 67 16.69 -25.89 3.09
N MET A 68 16.32 -25.36 1.93
CA MET A 68 17.11 -25.45 0.69
C MET A 68 18.22 -24.40 0.65
N PHE A 69 17.97 -23.21 1.22
CA PHE A 69 18.89 -22.08 1.27
C PHE A 69 19.11 -21.63 2.70
N PRO A 70 19.86 -22.39 3.52
CA PRO A 70 19.98 -22.13 4.97
C PRO A 70 20.69 -20.81 5.31
N ALA A 71 21.44 -20.25 4.37
CA ALA A 71 22.11 -18.94 4.53
C ALA A 71 21.18 -17.74 4.22
N GLY A 72 19.97 -18.00 3.67
CA GLY A 72 19.10 -16.94 3.14
C GLY A 72 19.62 -16.35 1.84
N GLY A 73 19.03 -15.23 1.44
CA GLY A 73 19.36 -14.56 0.18
C GLY A 73 20.73 -13.86 0.21
N ILE A 74 21.46 -13.92 -0.91
CA ILE A 74 22.80 -13.33 -1.10
C ILE A 74 22.83 -11.82 -0.75
N LEU A 75 21.74 -11.10 -1.07
CA LEU A 75 21.62 -9.67 -0.79
C LEU A 75 21.24 -9.36 0.66
N CYS A 76 21.09 -10.37 1.53
CA CYS A 76 20.66 -10.23 2.93
C CYS A 76 19.36 -9.43 3.07
N LYS A 77 18.46 -9.58 2.11
CA LYS A 77 17.12 -8.99 2.10
C LYS A 77 16.07 -10.07 2.30
N ARG A 78 15.03 -9.72 3.06
CA ARG A 78 13.85 -10.56 3.21
C ARG A 78 13.09 -10.65 1.87
N SER A 79 12.18 -11.61 1.77
CA SER A 79 11.24 -11.73 0.66
C SER A 79 10.54 -10.38 0.40
N GLY A 80 10.18 -10.11 -0.85
CA GLY A 80 9.64 -8.82 -1.27
C GLY A 80 10.54 -7.61 -1.04
N PHE A 81 11.85 -7.81 -0.86
CA PHE A 81 12.82 -6.80 -0.40
C PHE A 81 12.51 -6.22 0.99
N GLY A 82 11.71 -6.94 1.79
CA GLY A 82 11.29 -6.56 3.14
C GLY A 82 9.90 -5.91 3.19
N ASP A 83 9.22 -5.80 2.07
CA ASP A 83 7.81 -5.43 1.96
C ASP A 83 6.99 -6.67 1.61
N TYR A 84 6.14 -7.11 2.52
CA TYR A 84 5.34 -8.32 2.33
C TYR A 84 4.28 -8.16 1.24
N GLU A 85 3.87 -6.94 0.94
CA GLU A 85 2.91 -6.57 -0.07
C GLU A 85 3.47 -6.61 -1.49
N ASN A 86 4.79 -6.74 -1.64
CA ASN A 86 5.42 -7.04 -2.92
C ASN A 86 5.17 -8.50 -3.29
N GLN A 87 4.08 -8.75 -4.01
CA GLN A 87 3.54 -10.09 -4.25
C GLN A 87 4.10 -10.76 -5.50
N TYR A 88 4.70 -9.99 -6.42
CA TYR A 88 5.47 -10.55 -7.53
C TYR A 88 6.40 -9.54 -8.19
N PHE A 89 7.42 -10.07 -8.86
CA PHE A 89 8.28 -9.30 -9.76
C PHE A 89 7.58 -9.18 -11.11
N TRP A 90 6.90 -8.05 -11.33
CA TRP A 90 6.10 -7.90 -12.54
C TRP A 90 6.93 -7.73 -13.78
N GLN A 91 7.97 -6.92 -13.69
CA GLN A 91 8.87 -6.67 -14.81
C GLN A 91 10.34 -6.64 -14.39
N SER A 92 11.19 -7.07 -15.30
CA SER A 92 12.64 -6.93 -15.17
C SER A 92 13.26 -6.42 -16.46
N LYS A 93 14.34 -5.68 -16.35
CA LYS A 93 15.07 -5.14 -17.50
C LYS A 93 16.54 -4.95 -17.16
N VAL A 94 17.41 -5.43 -18.03
CA VAL A 94 18.84 -5.07 -17.98
C VAL A 94 19.02 -3.75 -18.74
N PHE A 95 19.63 -2.78 -18.10
CA PHE A 95 19.93 -1.48 -18.67
C PHE A 95 21.16 -0.90 -17.98
N ASP A 96 22.09 -0.32 -18.72
CA ASP A 96 23.33 0.28 -18.21
C ASP A 96 24.09 -0.61 -17.21
N GLY A 97 24.24 -1.89 -17.55
CA GLY A 97 24.98 -2.85 -16.73
C GLY A 97 24.31 -3.22 -15.42
N LYS A 98 23.07 -2.80 -15.17
CA LYS A 98 22.27 -3.12 -13.98
C LYS A 98 21.03 -3.94 -14.35
N LEU A 99 20.60 -4.83 -13.46
CA LEU A 99 19.32 -5.51 -13.54
C LEU A 99 18.28 -4.73 -12.74
N PHE A 100 17.31 -4.13 -13.42
CA PHE A 100 16.17 -3.46 -12.81
C PHE A 100 15.04 -4.45 -12.60
N LEU A 101 14.40 -4.35 -11.43
CA LEU A 101 13.31 -5.22 -11.00
C LEU A 101 12.18 -4.34 -10.46
N GLY A 102 11.02 -4.44 -11.08
CA GLY A 102 9.80 -3.76 -10.65
C GLY A 102 8.81 -4.76 -10.05
N THR A 103 8.21 -4.39 -8.94
CA THR A 103 7.26 -5.22 -8.22
C THR A 103 5.82 -4.84 -8.50
N PHE A 104 4.93 -5.66 -7.99
CA PHE A 104 3.51 -5.39 -7.80
C PHE A 104 3.25 -5.31 -6.30
N ASP A 105 2.58 -4.25 -5.87
CA ASP A 105 2.15 -4.03 -4.49
C ASP A 105 0.63 -4.19 -4.39
N THR A 106 0.19 -5.25 -3.74
CA THR A 106 -1.24 -5.54 -3.59
C THR A 106 -1.94 -4.57 -2.64
N SER A 107 -1.22 -4.05 -1.64
CA SER A 107 -1.81 -3.15 -0.65
C SER A 107 -2.35 -1.85 -1.28
N SER A 108 -1.79 -1.43 -2.42
CA SER A 108 -2.28 -0.28 -3.19
C SER A 108 -3.69 -0.45 -3.75
N LEU A 109 -4.16 -1.70 -3.95
CA LEU A 109 -5.53 -1.97 -4.39
C LEU A 109 -6.57 -1.62 -3.32
N LEU A 110 -6.14 -1.47 -2.07
CA LEU A 110 -7.00 -1.08 -0.95
C LEU A 110 -7.18 0.44 -0.83
N GLU A 111 -6.35 1.25 -1.51
CA GLU A 111 -6.45 2.72 -1.47
C GLU A 111 -7.83 3.26 -1.87
N PRO A 112 -8.50 2.75 -2.94
CA PRO A 112 -9.82 3.23 -3.30
C PRO A 112 -10.87 2.95 -2.23
N LEU A 113 -10.74 1.84 -1.49
CA LEU A 113 -11.68 1.51 -0.41
C LEU A 113 -11.63 2.55 0.70
N GLY A 114 -10.43 3.06 1.01
CA GLY A 114 -10.23 4.13 1.97
C GLY A 114 -10.90 5.44 1.57
N GLN A 115 -10.90 5.76 0.28
CA GLN A 115 -11.50 7.02 -0.21
C GLN A 115 -13.02 7.04 -0.14
N PHE A 116 -13.70 5.88 -0.21
CA PHE A 116 -15.15 5.80 -0.01
C PHE A 116 -15.59 6.04 1.44
N THR A 117 -14.65 6.03 2.39
CA THR A 117 -14.90 6.15 3.83
C THR A 117 -14.20 7.33 4.48
N ASN A 118 -13.83 8.38 3.72
CA ASN A 118 -13.04 9.54 4.16
C ASN A 118 -11.60 9.25 4.56
N GLY A 119 -11.00 8.22 3.99
CA GLY A 119 -9.60 7.91 4.23
C GLY A 119 -9.26 6.47 3.87
N ASP A 120 -8.00 6.13 3.99
CA ASP A 120 -7.53 4.76 3.89
C ASP A 120 -7.93 4.00 5.18
N LEU A 121 -8.92 3.13 5.09
CA LEU A 121 -9.43 2.35 6.23
C LEU A 121 -8.32 1.65 7.03
N LEU A 122 -7.28 1.20 6.35
CA LEU A 122 -6.18 0.46 6.95
C LEU A 122 -5.11 1.37 7.57
N LYS A 123 -5.13 2.66 7.20
CA LYS A 123 -4.21 3.68 7.70
C LYS A 123 -4.91 4.77 8.53
N MET A 124 -6.21 4.59 8.77
CA MET A 124 -6.95 5.52 9.62
C MET A 124 -6.25 5.68 10.96
N SER A 125 -6.01 6.93 11.33
CA SER A 125 -5.52 7.27 12.65
C SER A 125 -6.55 6.95 13.73
N ARG A 126 -6.11 6.96 14.97
CA ARG A 126 -7.01 6.81 16.11
C ARG A 126 -8.14 7.87 16.10
N GLU A 127 -7.79 9.10 15.75
CA GLU A 127 -8.72 10.23 15.65
C GLU A 127 -9.74 10.03 14.54
N GLU A 128 -9.32 9.49 13.39
CA GLU A 128 -10.21 9.16 12.27
C GLU A 128 -11.19 8.04 12.64
N TRP A 129 -10.71 6.97 13.29
CA TRP A 129 -11.57 5.91 13.81
C TRP A 129 -12.55 6.45 14.85
N ALA A 130 -12.10 7.29 15.78
CA ALA A 130 -12.96 7.94 16.76
C ALA A 130 -14.05 8.80 16.09
N SER A 131 -13.69 9.55 15.05
CA SER A 131 -14.65 10.34 14.26
C SER A 131 -15.73 9.47 13.62
N GLN A 132 -15.41 8.31 13.05
CA GLN A 132 -16.40 7.39 12.46
C GLN A 132 -17.33 6.79 13.54
N ILE A 133 -16.76 6.39 14.67
CA ILE A 133 -17.55 5.89 15.81
C ILE A 133 -18.45 7.00 16.35
N GLY A 134 -17.94 8.22 16.50
CA GLY A 134 -18.69 9.38 16.93
C GLY A 134 -19.86 9.69 16.00
N TYR A 135 -19.64 9.66 14.68
CA TYR A 135 -20.70 9.82 13.69
C TYR A 135 -21.84 8.80 13.86
N LEU A 136 -21.48 7.52 14.02
CA LEU A 136 -22.48 6.47 14.25
C LEU A 136 -23.25 6.69 15.57
N ARG A 137 -22.58 7.16 16.61
CA ARG A 137 -23.20 7.50 17.89
C ARG A 137 -24.17 8.67 17.77
N VAL A 138 -23.83 9.71 17.00
CA VAL A 138 -24.73 10.83 16.71
C VAL A 138 -25.99 10.33 16.03
N LEU A 139 -25.88 9.48 15.01
CA LEU A 139 -27.03 8.89 14.34
C LEU A 139 -27.91 8.08 15.29
N LEU A 140 -27.32 7.26 16.14
CA LEU A 140 -28.05 6.47 17.14
C LEU A 140 -28.78 7.38 18.17
N LYS A 141 -28.10 8.41 18.66
CA LYS A 141 -28.75 9.39 19.59
C LYS A 141 -29.91 10.12 18.93
N LEU A 142 -29.77 10.49 17.66
CA LEU A 142 -30.86 11.10 16.90
C LEU A 142 -32.08 10.19 16.81
N LEU A 143 -31.85 8.91 16.46
CA LEU A 143 -32.92 7.91 16.40
C LEU A 143 -33.59 7.72 17.76
N LEU A 144 -32.82 7.66 18.82
CA LEU A 144 -33.30 7.45 20.17
C LEU A 144 -34.02 8.68 20.74
N ASN A 145 -33.55 9.89 20.43
CA ASN A 145 -34.14 11.13 20.90
C ASN A 145 -35.49 11.50 20.23
N GLN A 146 -35.78 10.87 19.08
CA GLN A 146 -37.02 11.09 18.36
C GLN A 146 -38.23 10.34 18.97
N ASP A 147 -37.97 9.34 19.83
CA ASP A 147 -39.05 8.65 20.56
C ASP A 147 -39.37 9.35 21.89
N LYS A 148 -39.96 10.56 21.81
CA LYS A 148 -40.33 11.35 23.00
C LYS A 148 -41.45 10.74 23.83
N ASN A 149 -42.26 9.87 23.24
CA ASN A 149 -43.45 9.29 23.88
C ASN A 149 -43.20 7.85 24.38
N GLY A 150 -42.06 7.22 24.03
CA GLY A 150 -41.75 5.85 24.42
C GLY A 150 -42.65 4.80 23.73
N ASP A 151 -43.34 5.18 22.65
CA ASP A 151 -44.27 4.31 21.91
C ASP A 151 -43.67 3.73 20.63
N GLY A 152 -42.42 4.05 20.33
CA GLY A 152 -41.69 3.60 19.13
C GLY A 152 -42.01 4.41 17.87
N THR A 153 -42.74 5.49 17.98
CA THR A 153 -43.02 6.39 16.86
C THR A 153 -42.01 7.52 16.85
N LEU A 154 -41.23 7.63 15.80
CA LEU A 154 -40.29 8.74 15.60
C LEU A 154 -41.10 9.99 15.20
N MET A 155 -41.10 11.02 16.06
CA MET A 155 -41.83 12.27 15.86
C MET A 155 -41.03 13.19 14.92
N ALA A 156 -41.32 13.10 13.63
CA ALA A 156 -40.67 13.94 12.61
C ALA A 156 -41.32 15.34 12.45
N ALA A 157 -42.47 15.58 13.05
CA ALA A 157 -43.33 16.65 12.56
C ALA A 157 -43.08 18.05 13.15
N ASP A 158 -42.46 18.19 14.32
CA ASP A 158 -42.40 19.50 15.02
C ASP A 158 -40.98 19.92 15.46
N ALA A 159 -39.93 19.16 15.19
CA ALA A 159 -38.59 19.53 15.58
C ALA A 159 -37.80 20.06 14.37
N ASP A 160 -37.14 21.18 14.57
CA ASP A 160 -36.09 21.65 13.65
C ASP A 160 -35.02 20.57 13.52
N PRO A 161 -34.87 19.94 12.34
CA PRO A 161 -33.90 18.87 12.16
C PRO A 161 -32.47 19.29 12.50
N ASP A 162 -32.13 20.52 12.19
CA ASP A 162 -30.81 21.07 12.42
C ASP A 162 -30.53 21.21 13.92
N ALA A 163 -31.49 21.71 14.68
CA ALA A 163 -31.37 21.81 16.14
C ALA A 163 -31.26 20.41 16.81
N ALA A 164 -31.95 19.42 16.29
CA ALA A 164 -31.87 18.05 16.82
C ALA A 164 -30.49 17.41 16.54
N ILE A 165 -29.91 17.68 15.38
CA ILE A 165 -28.54 17.21 15.00
C ILE A 165 -27.52 17.90 15.91
N ASP A 166 -27.56 19.21 16.02
CA ASP A 166 -26.65 19.97 16.85
C ASP A 166 -26.69 19.48 18.32
N ALA A 167 -27.86 19.24 18.86
CA ALA A 167 -28.02 18.69 20.22
C ALA A 167 -27.45 17.26 20.37
N ALA A 168 -27.51 16.42 19.32
CA ALA A 168 -26.95 15.08 19.35
C ALA A 168 -25.43 15.11 19.20
N VAL A 169 -24.90 16.00 18.37
CA VAL A 169 -23.47 16.23 18.19
C VAL A 169 -22.85 16.76 19.50
N ASP A 170 -23.45 17.78 20.11
CA ASP A 170 -23.00 18.32 21.39
C ASP A 170 -22.99 17.23 22.48
N ALA A 171 -24.05 16.42 22.55
CA ALA A 171 -24.11 15.32 23.51
C ALA A 171 -23.05 14.24 23.32
N VAL A 172 -22.62 13.95 22.09
CA VAL A 172 -21.55 12.99 21.82
C VAL A 172 -20.18 13.63 22.09
N SER A 173 -20.01 14.90 21.72
CA SER A 173 -18.77 15.65 21.96
C SER A 173 -18.50 15.86 23.45
N ASP A 174 -19.56 16.13 24.24
CA ASP A 174 -19.44 16.31 25.70
C ASP A 174 -19.04 15.03 26.44
N GLU A 175 -19.39 13.85 25.89
CA GLU A 175 -19.00 12.56 26.48
C GLU A 175 -17.51 12.26 26.36
N SER A 176 -16.87 12.66 25.25
CA SER A 176 -15.42 12.46 25.01
C SER A 176 -14.87 13.59 24.14
N PRO A 177 -14.63 14.79 24.72
CA PRO A 177 -14.23 15.97 23.95
C PRO A 177 -12.87 15.83 23.23
N GLU A 178 -11.99 14.99 23.76
CA GLU A 178 -10.67 14.73 23.18
C GLU A 178 -10.71 13.83 21.93
N LEU A 179 -11.79 13.06 21.75
CA LEU A 179 -11.97 12.14 20.65
C LEU A 179 -12.97 12.64 19.61
N PHE A 180 -14.03 13.31 20.02
CA PHE A 180 -15.11 13.72 19.15
C PHE A 180 -15.11 15.23 18.92
N SER A 181 -14.41 15.66 17.90
CA SER A 181 -14.53 17.00 17.34
C SER A 181 -15.00 16.89 15.89
N PHE A 182 -16.22 17.41 15.63
CA PHE A 182 -16.79 17.37 14.28
C PHE A 182 -16.56 18.70 13.56
N THR A 183 -16.15 18.62 12.31
CA THR A 183 -16.01 19.78 11.42
C THR A 183 -17.37 20.22 10.87
N ASP A 184 -17.48 21.48 10.42
CA ASP A 184 -18.72 22.00 9.78
C ASP A 184 -19.15 21.12 8.59
N ALA A 185 -18.18 20.59 7.81
CA ALA A 185 -18.46 19.69 6.70
C ALA A 185 -19.08 18.35 7.16
N GLN A 186 -18.66 17.83 8.31
CA GLN A 186 -19.25 16.62 8.90
C GLN A 186 -20.67 16.89 9.41
N HIS A 187 -20.92 18.05 10.01
CA HIS A 187 -22.27 18.50 10.38
C HIS A 187 -23.18 18.58 9.16
N ASP A 188 -22.73 19.20 8.06
CA ASP A 188 -23.51 19.31 6.82
C ASP A 188 -23.82 17.94 6.22
N THR A 189 -22.87 17.02 6.24
CA THR A 189 -23.09 15.64 5.78
C THR A 189 -24.13 14.92 6.63
N MET A 190 -24.03 15.03 7.96
CA MET A 190 -25.02 14.45 8.88
C MET A 190 -26.43 15.02 8.64
N ARG A 191 -26.55 16.34 8.42
CA ARG A 191 -27.83 16.99 8.09
C ARG A 191 -28.44 16.43 6.81
N GLN A 192 -27.64 16.27 5.76
CA GLN A 192 -28.12 15.73 4.48
C GLN A 192 -28.57 14.27 4.56
N GLU A 193 -27.83 13.42 5.27
CA GLU A 193 -28.20 12.01 5.43
C GLU A 193 -29.44 11.82 6.27
N LEU A 194 -29.62 12.64 7.29
CA LEU A 194 -30.80 12.61 8.16
C LEU A 194 -32.06 13.09 7.45
N GLN A 195 -31.97 14.13 6.64
CA GLN A 195 -33.08 14.60 5.82
C GLN A 195 -33.55 13.53 4.82
N ASN A 196 -32.66 12.64 4.38
CA ASN A 196 -32.96 11.67 3.32
C ASN A 196 -33.45 10.29 3.78
N GLY A 197 -33.26 9.88 5.04
CA GLY A 197 -33.49 8.47 5.35
C GLY A 197 -33.99 8.08 6.74
N VAL A 198 -33.89 8.95 7.74
CA VAL A 198 -34.11 8.52 9.14
C VAL A 198 -35.53 8.84 9.65
N TYR A 199 -36.23 9.82 9.09
CA TYR A 199 -37.45 10.37 9.62
C TYR A 199 -38.73 9.52 9.49
N ASN A 200 -38.68 8.40 8.76
CA ASN A 200 -39.85 7.58 8.45
C ASN A 200 -39.81 6.16 9.02
N ALA A 201 -38.87 5.84 9.89
CA ALA A 201 -38.75 4.50 10.44
C ALA A 201 -39.56 4.35 11.74
N TYR A 202 -40.42 3.33 11.81
CA TYR A 202 -41.12 2.94 13.02
C TYR A 202 -40.36 1.85 13.77
N TYR A 203 -40.05 2.09 15.04
CA TYR A 203 -39.38 1.13 15.91
C TYR A 203 -40.24 0.82 17.15
N SER A 204 -40.30 -0.45 17.52
CA SER A 204 -40.93 -0.85 18.77
C SER A 204 -40.09 -0.39 19.98
N VAL A 205 -40.73 -0.21 21.15
CA VAL A 205 -40.02 0.11 22.40
C VAL A 205 -38.90 -0.88 22.71
N SER A 206 -39.09 -2.16 22.37
CA SER A 206 -38.03 -3.18 22.55
C SER A 206 -36.84 -2.94 21.63
N THR A 207 -37.09 -2.51 20.39
CA THR A 207 -36.02 -2.19 19.42
C THR A 207 -35.25 -0.93 19.86
N LEU A 208 -35.96 0.09 20.35
CA LEU A 208 -35.29 1.30 20.86
C LEU A 208 -34.42 1.01 22.09
N ARG A 209 -34.85 0.10 22.97
CA ARG A 209 -34.01 -0.37 24.09
C ARG A 209 -32.73 -1.04 23.59
N GLN A 210 -32.85 -1.86 22.58
CA GLN A 210 -31.69 -2.56 21.97
C GLN A 210 -30.77 -1.58 21.23
N LEU A 211 -31.30 -0.52 20.61
CA LEU A 211 -30.48 0.55 20.02
C LEU A 211 -29.75 1.35 21.11
N ASN A 212 -30.36 1.56 22.29
CA ASN A 212 -29.68 2.14 23.44
C ASN A 212 -28.52 1.26 23.93
N GLU A 213 -28.73 -0.05 24.00
CA GLU A 213 -27.67 -1.00 24.34
C GLU A 213 -26.54 -0.96 23.28
N LEU A 214 -26.87 -0.88 22.00
CA LEU A 214 -25.88 -0.71 20.93
C LEU A 214 -25.07 0.58 21.10
N ASN A 215 -25.74 1.69 21.44
CA ASN A 215 -25.06 2.96 21.71
C ASN A 215 -24.10 2.84 22.92
N ALA A 216 -24.48 2.11 23.97
CA ALA A 216 -23.62 1.84 25.12
C ALA A 216 -22.40 1.00 24.74
N LEU A 217 -22.57 -0.02 23.88
CA LEU A 217 -21.47 -0.83 23.37
C LEU A 217 -20.50 -0.05 22.48
N LEU A 218 -21.01 0.90 21.69
CA LEU A 218 -20.17 1.80 20.90
C LEU A 218 -19.38 2.78 21.79
N THR A 219 -19.94 3.18 22.92
CA THR A 219 -19.20 3.95 23.95
C THR A 219 -18.06 3.11 24.52
N GLU A 220 -18.35 1.88 24.92
CA GLU A 220 -17.32 0.94 25.41
C GLU A 220 -16.25 0.65 24.34
N LEU A 221 -16.64 0.55 23.06
CA LEU A 221 -15.69 0.41 21.94
C LEU A 221 -14.77 1.65 21.82
N THR A 222 -15.31 2.84 22.07
CA THR A 222 -14.53 4.09 22.09
C THR A 222 -13.46 4.04 23.18
N ASP A 223 -13.82 3.61 24.39
CA ASP A 223 -12.88 3.47 25.50
C ASP A 223 -11.77 2.47 25.19
N LEU A 224 -12.08 1.40 24.44
CA LEU A 224 -11.08 0.42 24.01
C LEU A 224 -10.12 0.99 22.97
N VAL A 225 -10.59 1.84 22.05
CA VAL A 225 -9.74 2.59 21.12
C VAL A 225 -8.81 3.52 21.89
N GLU A 226 -9.29 4.17 22.96
CA GLU A 226 -8.47 5.02 23.81
C GLU A 226 -7.37 4.26 24.56
N THR A 227 -7.74 3.14 25.15
CA THR A 227 -6.86 2.38 26.05
C THR A 227 -6.02 1.33 25.36
N ASN A 228 -6.28 1.03 24.09
CA ASN A 228 -5.68 -0.07 23.33
C ASN A 228 -5.77 -1.42 24.05
N ASP A 229 -6.92 -1.64 24.73
CA ASP A 229 -7.19 -2.82 25.55
C ASP A 229 -7.77 -3.97 24.72
N ILE A 230 -6.93 -4.94 24.37
CA ILE A 230 -7.31 -6.13 23.58
C ILE A 230 -8.19 -7.08 24.42
N GLU A 231 -7.97 -7.20 25.74
CA GLU A 231 -8.78 -8.07 26.59
C GLU A 231 -10.20 -7.51 26.75
N GLY A 232 -10.33 -6.18 26.89
CA GLY A 232 -11.61 -5.49 26.88
C GLY A 232 -12.36 -5.72 25.58
N PHE A 233 -11.68 -5.74 24.45
CA PHE A 233 -12.27 -6.03 23.15
C PHE A 233 -12.87 -7.45 23.09
N VAL A 234 -12.21 -8.44 23.64
CA VAL A 234 -12.72 -9.82 23.74
C VAL A 234 -13.98 -9.89 24.63
N ALA A 235 -14.01 -9.11 25.73
CA ALA A 235 -15.20 -9.02 26.60
C ALA A 235 -16.38 -8.32 25.90
N LEU A 236 -16.12 -7.36 25.03
CA LEU A 236 -17.12 -6.69 24.22
C LEU A 236 -17.77 -7.64 23.19
N TYR A 237 -17.01 -8.57 22.66
CA TYR A 237 -17.48 -9.57 21.72
C TYR A 237 -18.72 -10.32 22.20
N GLN A 238 -18.70 -10.83 23.42
CA GLN A 238 -19.83 -11.60 23.96
C GLN A 238 -21.10 -10.73 24.04
N LYS A 239 -20.95 -9.50 24.49
CA LYS A 239 -22.08 -8.56 24.61
C LYS A 239 -22.66 -8.20 23.23
N VAL A 240 -21.78 -7.99 22.25
CA VAL A 240 -22.17 -7.68 20.86
C VAL A 240 -22.93 -8.86 20.23
N ASN A 241 -22.44 -10.08 20.42
CA ASN A 241 -23.11 -11.30 19.93
C ASN A 241 -24.52 -11.51 20.56
N ASP A 242 -24.62 -11.35 21.87
CA ASP A 242 -25.90 -11.51 22.58
C ASP A 242 -26.94 -10.49 22.09
N LEU A 243 -26.49 -9.27 21.89
CA LEU A 243 -27.34 -8.19 21.40
C LEU A 243 -27.77 -8.41 19.94
N TYR A 244 -26.84 -8.85 19.08
CA TYR A 244 -27.14 -9.19 17.68
C TYR A 244 -28.19 -10.28 17.58
N ALA A 245 -28.04 -11.35 18.36
CA ALA A 245 -29.03 -12.43 18.38
C ALA A 245 -30.43 -11.92 18.71
N SER A 246 -30.53 -10.88 19.56
CA SER A 246 -31.80 -10.27 19.96
C SER A 246 -32.36 -9.25 18.94
N LEU A 247 -31.49 -8.62 18.14
CA LEU A 247 -31.82 -7.59 17.15
C LEU A 247 -32.03 -8.14 15.74
N SER A 248 -31.57 -9.37 15.46
CA SER A 248 -31.62 -9.94 14.11
C SER A 248 -33.04 -9.91 13.54
N GLY A 249 -33.23 -9.24 12.42
CA GLY A 249 -34.50 -9.06 11.73
C GLY A 249 -35.27 -7.79 12.09
N LYS A 250 -34.82 -6.97 13.05
CA LYS A 250 -35.50 -5.73 13.47
C LYS A 250 -34.73 -4.47 13.05
N LEU A 251 -33.48 -4.59 12.64
CA LEU A 251 -32.63 -3.46 12.25
C LEU A 251 -32.83 -3.08 10.79
N PRO A 252 -32.73 -1.78 10.46
CA PRO A 252 -32.56 -1.36 9.07
C PRO A 252 -31.36 -2.06 8.42
N ASP A 253 -31.46 -2.36 7.12
CA ASP A 253 -30.43 -3.15 6.41
C ASP A 253 -29.02 -2.59 6.53
N ALA A 254 -28.86 -1.26 6.59
CA ALA A 254 -27.56 -0.62 6.79
C ALA A 254 -26.95 -0.91 8.18
N LEU A 255 -27.75 -0.80 9.25
CA LEU A 255 -27.31 -1.12 10.61
C LEU A 255 -27.10 -2.63 10.77
N LYS A 256 -27.91 -3.45 10.11
CA LYS A 256 -27.78 -4.90 10.12
C LYS A 256 -26.44 -5.34 9.50
N LYS A 257 -26.06 -4.80 8.33
CA LYS A 257 -24.78 -5.09 7.68
C LYS A 257 -23.59 -4.67 8.55
N LEU A 258 -23.63 -3.45 9.12
CA LEU A 258 -22.59 -3.00 10.03
C LEU A 258 -22.46 -3.91 11.24
N TYR A 259 -23.58 -4.32 11.81
CA TYR A 259 -23.62 -5.19 12.98
C TYR A 259 -23.13 -6.60 12.68
N GLU A 260 -23.54 -7.18 11.54
CA GLU A 260 -23.04 -8.45 11.04
C GLU A 260 -21.53 -8.40 10.82
N THR A 261 -21.01 -7.29 10.30
CA THR A 261 -19.57 -7.07 10.14
C THR A 261 -18.85 -7.02 11.48
N LEU A 262 -19.38 -6.28 12.47
CA LEU A 262 -18.79 -6.24 13.81
C LEU A 262 -18.79 -7.61 14.50
N VAL A 263 -19.89 -8.38 14.39
CA VAL A 263 -19.97 -9.72 14.96
C VAL A 263 -18.93 -10.66 14.33
N ARG A 264 -18.76 -10.64 13.01
CA ARG A 264 -17.78 -11.49 12.33
C ARG A 264 -16.33 -11.10 12.63
N ILE A 265 -16.06 -9.78 12.74
CA ILE A 265 -14.75 -9.27 13.16
C ILE A 265 -14.41 -9.76 14.58
N THR A 266 -15.42 -9.92 15.44
CA THR A 266 -15.24 -10.27 16.84
C THR A 266 -15.23 -11.78 17.14
N GLU A 267 -15.39 -12.68 16.16
CA GLU A 267 -15.09 -14.10 16.37
C GLU A 267 -13.61 -14.27 16.74
N LEU A 268 -13.31 -14.95 17.84
CA LEU A 268 -11.99 -14.97 18.50
C LEU A 268 -10.84 -15.44 17.59
N GLU A 269 -11.10 -16.37 16.68
CA GLU A 269 -10.11 -16.83 15.70
C GLU A 269 -9.88 -15.78 14.62
N ASN A 270 -10.95 -15.18 14.12
CA ASN A 270 -10.86 -14.12 13.09
C ASN A 270 -10.22 -12.85 13.62
N MET A 271 -10.37 -12.54 14.90
CA MET A 271 -9.83 -11.30 15.46
C MET A 271 -8.31 -11.28 15.53
N LYS A 272 -7.68 -12.42 15.87
CA LYS A 272 -6.23 -12.53 15.83
C LYS A 272 -5.70 -12.29 14.42
N ASP A 273 -6.31 -12.93 13.44
CA ASP A 273 -5.93 -12.85 12.05
C ASP A 273 -6.22 -11.46 11.47
N LEU A 274 -7.36 -10.85 11.83
CA LEU A 274 -7.65 -9.45 11.51
C LEU A 274 -6.59 -8.51 12.08
N CYS A 275 -6.19 -8.65 13.34
CA CYS A 275 -5.15 -7.82 13.95
C CYS A 275 -3.80 -7.99 13.24
N ILE A 276 -3.46 -9.20 12.79
CA ILE A 276 -2.27 -9.46 11.98
C ILE A 276 -2.37 -8.73 10.65
N CYS A 277 -3.48 -8.85 9.93
CA CYS A 277 -3.72 -8.17 8.67
C CYS A 277 -3.66 -6.65 8.82
N LEU A 278 -4.40 -6.09 9.77
CA LEU A 278 -4.43 -4.64 10.03
C LEU A 278 -3.04 -4.09 10.35
N ARG A 279 -2.29 -4.78 11.22
CA ARG A 279 -0.94 -4.34 11.56
C ARG A 279 -0.02 -4.35 10.35
N LYS A 280 -0.07 -5.38 9.52
CA LYS A 280 0.77 -5.49 8.32
C LYS A 280 0.36 -4.46 7.27
N LEU A 281 -0.91 -4.38 6.95
CA LEU A 281 -1.43 -3.46 5.93
C LEU A 281 -1.35 -2.00 6.36
N SER A 282 -1.51 -1.68 7.65
CA SER A 282 -1.37 -0.30 8.17
C SER A 282 0.07 0.20 8.16
N THR A 283 1.05 -0.71 8.20
CA THR A 283 2.47 -0.38 8.13
C THR A 283 3.05 -0.54 6.72
N ALA A 284 2.25 -1.00 5.76
CA ALA A 284 2.66 -1.17 4.37
C ALA A 284 3.05 0.16 3.73
N THR A 285 4.14 0.12 2.99
CA THR A 285 4.47 1.22 2.09
C THR A 285 3.74 0.97 0.78
N ARG A 286 2.68 1.73 0.51
CA ARG A 286 1.87 1.57 -0.69
C ARG A 286 2.57 2.06 -1.93
N GLY A 287 2.34 1.36 -3.04
CA GLY A 287 2.99 1.60 -4.32
C GLY A 287 4.12 0.62 -4.60
N PHE A 288 4.37 0.37 -5.88
CA PHE A 288 5.39 -0.60 -6.28
C PHE A 288 6.79 -0.24 -5.81
N GLY A 289 7.63 -1.27 -5.65
CA GLY A 289 9.07 -1.15 -5.47
C GLY A 289 9.82 -1.22 -6.80
N LEU A 290 10.86 -0.40 -6.95
CA LEU A 290 11.83 -0.49 -8.03
C LEU A 290 13.24 -0.62 -7.46
N TYR A 291 13.89 -1.68 -7.85
CA TYR A 291 15.20 -2.07 -7.35
C TYR A 291 16.18 -2.27 -8.52
N ALA A 292 17.45 -1.95 -8.30
CA ALA A 292 18.51 -2.23 -9.25
C ALA A 292 19.60 -3.10 -8.61
N ILE A 293 19.95 -4.19 -9.26
CA ILE A 293 21.04 -5.08 -8.87
C ILE A 293 22.24 -4.82 -9.78
N THR A 294 23.39 -4.62 -9.17
CA THR A 294 24.69 -4.55 -9.86
C THR A 294 25.54 -5.75 -9.48
N SER A 295 26.23 -6.34 -10.43
CA SER A 295 27.20 -7.42 -10.22
C SER A 295 28.60 -6.93 -10.56
N GLU A 296 29.50 -6.99 -9.59
CA GLU A 296 30.93 -6.67 -9.76
C GLU A 296 31.79 -7.84 -9.29
N GLY A 297 32.45 -8.52 -10.22
CA GLY A 297 33.25 -9.69 -9.89
C GLY A 297 32.48 -10.81 -9.19
N GLY A 298 31.18 -10.97 -9.51
CA GLY A 298 30.27 -11.96 -8.91
C GLY A 298 29.65 -11.53 -7.58
N LYS A 299 30.05 -10.36 -7.03
CA LYS A 299 29.42 -9.78 -5.83
C LYS A 299 28.25 -8.91 -6.23
N LEU A 300 27.09 -9.22 -5.67
CA LEU A 300 25.87 -8.46 -5.90
C LEU A 300 25.76 -7.27 -4.93
N SER A 301 25.29 -6.14 -5.43
CA SER A 301 24.84 -5.00 -4.64
C SER A 301 23.45 -4.58 -5.08
N LEU A 302 22.70 -3.96 -4.14
CA LEU A 302 21.32 -3.54 -4.33
C LEU A 302 21.20 -2.04 -4.12
N GLU A 303 20.56 -1.38 -5.06
CA GLU A 303 20.09 -0.02 -4.97
C GLU A 303 18.55 -0.03 -4.96
N THR A 304 17.92 0.70 -4.03
CA THR A 304 16.47 0.89 -4.00
C THR A 304 16.16 2.27 -4.58
N LEU A 305 15.40 2.31 -5.68
CA LEU A 305 15.06 3.56 -6.36
C LEU A 305 13.74 4.14 -5.82
N THR A 306 12.78 3.27 -5.55
CA THR A 306 11.54 3.61 -4.84
C THR A 306 10.98 2.39 -4.14
N ARG A 307 10.13 2.63 -3.11
CA ARG A 307 9.32 1.61 -2.42
C ARG A 307 7.85 2.02 -2.33
N ASP A 308 7.51 3.18 -2.87
CA ASP A 308 6.22 3.86 -2.68
C ASP A 308 5.60 4.31 -4.01
N GLY A 309 5.88 3.60 -5.11
CA GLY A 309 5.34 3.92 -6.43
C GLY A 309 5.74 5.31 -6.95
N PHE A 310 6.94 5.80 -6.58
CA PHE A 310 7.39 7.17 -6.82
C PHE A 310 6.54 8.23 -6.11
N GLY A 311 6.09 7.94 -4.89
CA GLY A 311 5.28 8.85 -4.07
C GLY A 311 3.79 8.86 -4.42
N ASP A 312 3.33 7.93 -5.24
CA ASP A 312 1.92 7.76 -5.58
C ASP A 312 1.43 6.38 -5.15
N PRO A 313 0.62 6.27 -4.09
CA PRO A 313 0.12 5.00 -3.56
C PRO A 313 -0.79 4.25 -4.54
N PHE A 314 -1.30 4.92 -5.58
CA PHE A 314 -2.11 4.29 -6.63
C PHE A 314 -1.27 3.63 -7.73
N ASN A 315 0.03 3.86 -7.76
CA ASN A 315 0.95 3.15 -8.63
C ASN A 315 1.26 1.76 -8.06
N HIS A 316 0.32 0.82 -8.19
CA HIS A 316 0.43 -0.49 -7.58
C HIS A 316 1.43 -1.43 -8.26
N GLY A 317 1.90 -1.12 -9.45
CA GLY A 317 2.83 -2.00 -10.13
C GLY A 317 3.68 -1.31 -11.18
N LEU A 318 4.91 -1.81 -11.37
CA LEU A 318 5.74 -1.44 -12.50
C LEU A 318 5.39 -2.37 -13.67
N ARG A 319 4.69 -1.83 -14.66
CA ARG A 319 4.09 -2.62 -15.74
C ARG A 319 4.98 -2.78 -16.96
N ALA A 320 5.81 -1.79 -17.27
CA ALA A 320 6.61 -1.81 -18.50
C ALA A 320 7.93 -1.08 -18.33
N PHE A 321 8.93 -1.58 -19.03
CA PHE A 321 10.18 -0.90 -19.30
C PHE A 321 10.34 -0.68 -20.81
N ALA A 322 10.81 0.48 -21.21
CA ALA A 322 11.35 0.75 -22.54
C ALA A 322 12.72 1.41 -22.38
N THR A 323 13.72 0.92 -23.10
CA THR A 323 15.11 1.41 -23.02
C THR A 323 15.62 1.81 -24.38
N ASN A 324 16.47 2.83 -24.40
CA ASN A 324 17.35 3.12 -25.52
C ASN A 324 18.78 3.23 -24.98
N ASP A 325 19.56 2.20 -25.23
CA ASP A 325 20.94 2.08 -24.72
C ASP A 325 21.88 3.07 -25.42
N GLU A 326 21.60 3.41 -26.68
CA GLU A 326 22.39 4.37 -27.44
C GLU A 326 22.26 5.80 -26.89
N GLU A 327 21.04 6.21 -26.61
CA GLU A 327 20.74 7.54 -26.06
C GLU A 327 20.82 7.57 -24.52
N GLY A 328 20.95 6.42 -23.88
CA GLY A 328 21.12 6.31 -22.43
C GLY A 328 19.88 6.71 -21.63
N TRP A 329 18.68 6.28 -22.04
CA TRP A 329 17.47 6.50 -21.27
C TRP A 329 16.63 5.23 -21.09
N MET A 330 15.90 5.22 -20.02
CA MET A 330 14.90 4.21 -19.73
C MET A 330 13.58 4.91 -19.35
N VAL A 331 12.47 4.43 -19.89
CA VAL A 331 11.12 4.84 -19.52
C VAL A 331 10.44 3.71 -18.80
N ILE A 332 9.75 4.05 -17.75
CA ILE A 332 8.99 3.15 -16.87
C ILE A 332 7.52 3.51 -16.99
N GLY A 333 6.68 2.55 -17.31
CA GLY A 333 5.23 2.66 -17.30
C GLY A 333 4.65 2.00 -16.05
N THR A 334 3.84 2.75 -15.30
CA THR A 334 3.20 2.24 -14.08
C THR A 334 1.86 1.59 -14.39
N ALA A 335 1.45 0.64 -13.55
CA ALA A 335 0.07 0.19 -13.47
C ALA A 335 -0.63 1.04 -12.40
N ASN A 336 -1.51 1.94 -12.84
CA ASN A 336 -2.35 2.75 -12.00
C ASN A 336 -3.77 2.75 -12.60
N PRO A 337 -4.60 1.78 -12.22
CA PRO A 337 -5.94 1.64 -12.80
C PRO A 337 -6.92 2.71 -12.31
N PHE A 338 -6.56 3.48 -11.28
CA PHE A 338 -7.44 4.45 -10.65
C PHE A 338 -7.29 5.85 -11.24
N MET A 339 -6.02 6.29 -11.42
CA MET A 339 -5.69 7.65 -11.87
C MET A 339 -5.06 7.68 -13.26
N GLY A 340 -4.80 6.51 -13.85
CA GLY A 340 -4.16 6.37 -15.15
C GLY A 340 -2.65 6.15 -15.06
N THR A 341 -2.12 5.51 -16.09
CA THR A 341 -0.68 5.17 -16.19
C THR A 341 0.19 6.42 -16.16
N GLN A 342 1.21 6.37 -15.32
CA GLN A 342 2.28 7.38 -15.29
C GLN A 342 3.48 6.88 -16.08
N LEU A 343 4.18 7.80 -16.73
CA LEU A 343 5.43 7.53 -17.43
C LEU A 343 6.56 8.28 -16.74
N TRP A 344 7.53 7.52 -16.25
CA TRP A 344 8.73 8.04 -15.60
C TRP A 344 9.94 7.80 -16.48
N ARG A 345 10.77 8.81 -16.67
CA ARG A 345 11.99 8.71 -17.48
C ARG A 345 13.21 8.91 -16.58
N THR A 346 14.15 7.98 -16.68
CA THR A 346 15.50 8.20 -16.17
C THR A 346 16.42 8.53 -17.33
N ASN A 347 17.26 9.53 -17.16
CA ASN A 347 18.40 9.76 -18.04
C ASN A 347 19.62 9.32 -17.26
N LEU A 348 20.38 8.39 -17.83
CA LEU A 348 21.73 8.23 -17.38
C LEU A 348 22.44 9.53 -17.69
N THR A 349 22.99 10.18 -16.68
CA THR A 349 24.13 11.05 -16.90
C THR A 349 25.23 10.11 -17.41
N LYS A 350 25.37 9.95 -18.73
CA LYS A 350 26.60 9.41 -19.28
C LYS A 350 27.69 10.23 -18.63
N ALA A 351 28.59 9.59 -17.91
CA ALA A 351 29.78 10.25 -17.42
C ALA A 351 30.34 11.03 -18.64
N ASP A 352 30.52 12.33 -18.50
CA ASP A 352 31.02 13.12 -19.62
C ASP A 352 32.31 12.47 -20.10
N PRO A 353 32.35 11.90 -21.32
CA PRO A 353 33.52 11.18 -21.80
C PRO A 353 34.76 12.08 -21.86
N MET A 354 34.56 13.41 -21.78
CA MET A 354 35.62 14.38 -21.69
C MET A 354 36.22 14.53 -20.29
N ALA A 355 35.48 14.16 -19.24
CA ALA A 355 35.93 14.28 -17.84
C ALA A 355 37.17 13.41 -17.52
N GLN A 356 37.44 12.42 -18.34
CA GLN A 356 38.67 11.60 -18.23
C GLN A 356 39.95 12.34 -18.66
N PHE A 357 39.85 13.45 -19.41
CA PHE A 357 41.01 14.16 -19.96
C PHE A 357 41.27 15.44 -19.17
N THR A 358 42.48 15.55 -18.65
CA THR A 358 42.91 16.71 -17.85
C THR A 358 43.61 17.80 -18.67
N ASP A 359 43.95 17.51 -19.95
CA ASP A 359 44.71 18.38 -20.84
C ASP A 359 43.86 19.01 -21.96
N VAL A 360 42.55 18.90 -21.91
CA VAL A 360 41.61 19.46 -22.88
C VAL A 360 40.89 20.63 -22.26
N ASP A 361 41.11 21.86 -22.78
CA ASP A 361 40.40 23.02 -22.34
C ASP A 361 39.03 23.13 -23.03
N GLU A 362 37.96 23.20 -22.25
CA GLU A 362 36.57 23.27 -22.71
C GLU A 362 36.31 24.53 -23.57
N ASN A 363 37.07 25.56 -23.35
CA ASN A 363 36.98 26.84 -24.11
C ASN A 363 37.85 26.84 -25.36
N SER A 364 38.59 25.78 -25.64
CA SER A 364 39.43 25.70 -26.85
C SER A 364 38.58 25.53 -28.10
N TRP A 365 39.04 26.12 -29.21
CA TRP A 365 38.41 25.94 -30.53
C TRP A 365 38.33 24.47 -30.98
N SER A 366 39.22 23.62 -30.50
CA SER A 366 39.28 22.20 -30.82
C SER A 366 38.37 21.33 -29.98
N TYR A 367 37.84 21.84 -28.86
CA TYR A 367 37.01 21.07 -27.89
C TYR A 367 35.82 20.35 -28.56
N PRO A 368 35.00 21.04 -29.43
CA PRO A 368 33.86 20.37 -30.05
C PRO A 368 34.25 19.22 -30.96
N GLY A 369 35.38 19.35 -31.68
CA GLY A 369 35.90 18.28 -32.54
C GLY A 369 36.46 17.07 -31.74
N ILE A 370 37.21 17.38 -30.69
CA ILE A 370 37.70 16.36 -29.76
C ILE A 370 36.54 15.61 -29.13
N ARG A 371 35.57 16.32 -28.59
CA ARG A 371 34.38 15.73 -27.99
C ARG A 371 33.66 14.81 -28.97
N CYS A 372 33.41 15.28 -30.17
CA CYS A 372 32.78 14.46 -31.23
C CYS A 372 33.58 13.16 -31.51
N CYS A 373 34.88 13.25 -31.60
CA CYS A 373 35.74 12.05 -31.84
C CYS A 373 35.70 11.07 -30.67
N VAL A 374 35.69 11.57 -29.42
CA VAL A 374 35.66 10.73 -28.23
C VAL A 374 34.28 10.09 -28.07
N GLU A 375 33.19 10.85 -28.21
CA GLU A 375 31.82 10.35 -28.09
C GLU A 375 31.47 9.27 -29.10
N ASN A 376 32.05 9.35 -30.31
CA ASN A 376 31.85 8.36 -31.36
C ASN A 376 32.92 7.26 -31.38
N GLY A 377 33.79 7.21 -30.38
CA GLY A 377 34.82 6.17 -30.27
C GLY A 377 35.91 6.23 -31.35
N LEU A 378 36.03 7.34 -32.06
CA LEU A 378 37.03 7.56 -33.12
C LEU A 378 38.43 7.82 -32.55
N MET A 379 38.48 8.41 -31.33
CA MET A 379 39.73 8.67 -30.61
C MET A 379 39.57 8.39 -29.12
N SER A 380 40.55 7.78 -28.49
CA SER A 380 40.54 7.41 -27.07
C SER A 380 41.62 8.13 -26.23
N GLY A 381 42.32 9.09 -26.80
CA GLY A 381 43.44 9.78 -26.14
C GLY A 381 44.76 8.99 -26.20
N ILE A 382 45.76 9.48 -25.49
CA ILE A 382 47.12 8.95 -25.46
C ILE A 382 47.45 8.18 -24.17
N GLY A 383 46.45 7.97 -23.30
CA GLY A 383 46.57 7.30 -22.00
C GLY A 383 46.84 8.26 -20.85
N ASN A 384 46.82 7.69 -19.62
CA ASN A 384 47.04 8.41 -18.36
C ASN A 384 46.13 9.64 -18.14
N GLY A 385 44.92 9.64 -18.68
CA GLY A 385 43.99 10.76 -18.56
C GLY A 385 44.33 11.97 -19.44
N LEU A 386 45.08 11.74 -20.51
CA LEU A 386 45.48 12.75 -21.48
C LEU A 386 44.94 12.45 -22.88
N PHE A 387 44.42 13.48 -23.53
CA PHE A 387 44.02 13.40 -24.96
C PHE A 387 45.17 13.74 -25.89
N GLY A 388 46.04 14.66 -25.53
CA GLY A 388 47.17 15.12 -26.31
C GLY A 388 46.80 16.07 -27.44
N PRO A 389 45.96 17.14 -27.21
CA PRO A 389 45.40 18.00 -28.29
C PRO A 389 46.45 18.76 -29.10
N ASN A 390 47.64 18.94 -28.54
CA ASN A 390 48.75 19.62 -29.19
C ASN A 390 49.86 18.67 -29.69
N GLN A 391 49.67 17.37 -29.64
CA GLN A 391 50.66 16.41 -30.12
C GLN A 391 50.48 16.15 -31.62
N PRO A 392 51.59 15.96 -32.36
CA PRO A 392 51.51 15.61 -33.76
C PRO A 392 50.95 14.21 -33.93
N CYS A 393 49.93 14.07 -34.78
CA CYS A 393 49.31 12.81 -35.12
C CYS A 393 50.13 12.11 -36.19
N THR A 394 50.43 10.84 -35.97
CA THR A 394 51.13 10.02 -36.97
C THR A 394 50.15 9.36 -37.96
N ARG A 395 50.59 9.00 -39.16
CA ARG A 395 49.76 8.27 -40.14
C ARG A 395 49.18 6.95 -39.61
N ALA A 396 49.81 6.36 -38.60
CA ALA A 396 49.35 5.12 -37.98
C ALA A 396 48.25 5.35 -36.92
N GLN A 397 48.00 6.62 -36.54
CA GLN A 397 46.98 7.03 -35.55
C GLN A 397 45.71 7.60 -36.23
N ILE A 398 45.75 7.78 -37.54
CA ILE A 398 44.61 8.12 -38.38
C ILE A 398 44.08 6.83 -39.05
#